data_86939a3d51ffa77d8a8c101b6b25265d
#
_entry.id   86939a3d51ffa77d8a8c101b6b25265d
#
_cell.length_a   1.000
_cell.length_b   1.000
_cell.length_c   1.000
_cell.angle_alpha   90.00
_cell.angle_beta   90.00
_cell.angle_gamma   90.00
#
_symmetry.space_group_name_H-M   'P 1'
#
loop_
_entity.id
_entity.type
_entity.pdbx_description
1 polymer ?
#
loop_
_entity_poly.entity_id
_entity_poly.type
_entity_poly.pdbx_seq_one_letter_code
_entity_poly.pdbx_strand_id
1 'polypeptide(L)'
;RSFASASEALCITRSPLSKAITEIEEHLDGKLFIRKHNDLIPTPLAIEYYKKCKPIYEDLLKLEQNKTVKSYKIIFDSYFPLSFVNFLRDFIEAPGIEFRVEHTIITPENLFSLKNENKIFITFNDIIDIPDENKSLLTTGGLLMISPFIPSNNNVFVCKDIYINFLKNIFSKILRDSLRDINFVEHTYDLSSLIYKVKNGDGHALLTNKLAQYYNLNGIKKTPIKEYNSRLVIYHDASVLDSKPLLKLKQILNDFI
;
A
#
# COMPACT_ATOMS: atom_id res chain seq x y z
N ARG A 1 -1.06 26.40 -33.12
CA ARG A 1 -0.16 26.88 -32.04
C ARG A 1 -0.62 28.25 -31.58
N SER A 2 -0.92 28.46 -30.32
CA SER A 2 -1.41 29.76 -29.85
C SER A 2 -0.94 30.03 -28.42
N PHE A 3 -0.87 31.32 -28.04
CA PHE A 3 -0.64 31.69 -26.63
C PHE A 3 -1.76 31.20 -25.72
N ALA A 4 -2.97 31.01 -26.25
CA ALA A 4 -4.09 30.48 -25.49
C ALA A 4 -3.81 29.03 -25.02
N SER A 5 -3.50 28.13 -25.98
CA SER A 5 -3.18 26.75 -25.64
C SER A 5 -1.96 26.61 -24.72
N ALA A 6 -0.95 27.48 -24.91
CA ALA A 6 0.23 27.47 -24.06
C ALA A 6 -0.08 27.97 -22.62
N SER A 7 -0.93 29.00 -22.46
CA SER A 7 -1.32 29.49 -21.16
C SER A 7 -2.16 28.47 -20.38
N GLU A 8 -3.05 27.76 -21.07
CA GLU A 8 -3.81 26.65 -20.47
C GLU A 8 -2.89 25.51 -20.01
N ALA A 9 -1.95 25.09 -20.86
CA ALA A 9 -0.99 24.03 -20.52
C ALA A 9 -0.08 24.40 -19.34
N LEU A 10 0.24 25.68 -19.17
CA LEU A 10 1.06 26.19 -18.06
C LEU A 10 0.25 26.63 -16.83
N CYS A 11 -1.08 26.50 -16.85
CA CYS A 11 -1.98 26.97 -15.80
C CYS A 11 -1.76 28.44 -15.39
N ILE A 12 -1.45 29.32 -16.37
CA ILE A 12 -1.26 30.75 -16.17
C ILE A 12 -2.16 31.55 -17.11
N THR A 13 -2.34 32.86 -16.84
CA THR A 13 -3.07 33.73 -17.75
C THR A 13 -2.19 34.15 -18.95
N ARG A 14 -2.82 34.63 -20.05
CA ARG A 14 -2.10 35.01 -21.29
C ARG A 14 -1.16 36.21 -21.08
N SER A 15 -1.51 37.11 -20.19
CA SER A 15 -0.73 38.35 -19.98
C SER A 15 0.69 38.11 -19.48
N PRO A 16 0.93 37.34 -18.38
CA PRO A 16 2.26 36.99 -17.93
C PRO A 16 3.05 36.23 -19.00
N LEU A 17 2.42 35.28 -19.70
CA LEU A 17 3.07 34.54 -20.79
C LEU A 17 3.55 35.45 -21.89
N SER A 18 2.70 36.37 -22.36
CA SER A 18 3.07 37.32 -23.40
C SER A 18 4.20 38.25 -22.95
N LYS A 19 4.16 38.72 -21.72
CA LYS A 19 5.20 39.56 -21.13
C LYS A 19 6.55 38.83 -21.08
N ALA A 20 6.58 37.59 -20.58
CA ALA A 20 7.80 36.78 -20.51
C ALA A 20 8.42 36.55 -21.91
N ILE A 21 7.59 36.28 -22.92
CA ILE A 21 8.10 36.14 -24.30
C ILE A 21 8.67 37.47 -24.83
N THR A 22 8.04 38.60 -24.55
CA THR A 22 8.54 39.91 -24.95
C THR A 22 9.90 40.22 -24.26
N GLU A 23 10.03 39.95 -22.98
CA GLU A 23 11.29 40.12 -22.26
C GLU A 23 12.43 39.25 -22.83
N ILE A 24 12.12 38.01 -23.25
CA ILE A 24 13.09 37.13 -23.92
C ILE A 24 13.45 37.69 -25.32
N GLU A 25 12.48 38.17 -26.10
CA GLU A 25 12.71 38.77 -27.40
C GLU A 25 13.60 40.02 -27.32
N GLU A 26 13.38 40.85 -26.29
CA GLU A 26 14.21 42.02 -26.00
C GLU A 26 15.65 41.63 -25.63
N HIS A 27 15.83 40.60 -24.83
CA HIS A 27 17.15 40.08 -24.45
C HIS A 27 17.93 39.46 -25.62
N LEU A 28 17.22 38.86 -26.57
CA LEU A 28 17.80 38.20 -27.74
C LEU A 28 17.94 39.18 -28.95
N ASP A 29 17.50 40.42 -28.79
CA ASP A 29 17.42 41.42 -29.85
C ASP A 29 16.76 40.87 -31.12
N GLY A 30 15.68 40.07 -30.93
CA GLY A 30 15.01 39.44 -32.08
C GLY A 30 13.68 38.79 -31.72
N LYS A 31 12.79 38.74 -32.73
CA LYS A 31 11.47 38.13 -32.56
C LYS A 31 11.54 36.62 -32.59
N LEU A 32 10.89 35.98 -31.58
CA LEU A 32 10.73 34.53 -31.51
C LEU A 32 9.54 34.03 -32.32
N PHE A 33 8.47 34.83 -32.40
CA PHE A 33 7.25 34.43 -33.10
C PHE A 33 6.76 35.49 -34.05
N ILE A 34 6.29 35.04 -35.22
CA ILE A 34 5.57 35.86 -36.22
C ILE A 34 4.09 35.50 -36.11
N ARG A 35 3.24 36.53 -35.94
CA ARG A 35 1.79 36.36 -35.95
C ARG A 35 1.27 36.42 -37.40
N LYS A 36 0.62 35.35 -37.85
CA LYS A 36 -0.01 35.27 -39.14
C LYS A 36 -1.46 34.81 -38.97
N HIS A 37 -2.41 35.75 -39.13
CA HIS A 37 -3.84 35.54 -38.85
C HIS A 37 -4.07 34.88 -37.43
N ASN A 38 -4.48 33.63 -37.38
CA ASN A 38 -4.72 32.91 -36.16
C ASN A 38 -3.58 31.96 -35.74
N ASP A 39 -2.43 32.02 -36.40
CA ASP A 39 -1.32 31.10 -36.17
C ASP A 39 -0.08 31.83 -35.66
N LEU A 40 0.66 31.15 -34.78
CA LEU A 40 1.94 31.57 -34.24
C LEU A 40 3.04 30.74 -34.90
N ILE A 41 3.83 31.40 -35.76
CA ILE A 41 4.91 30.73 -36.48
C ILE A 41 6.23 31.05 -35.79
N PRO A 42 7.01 30.03 -35.33
CA PRO A 42 8.32 30.27 -34.74
C PRO A 42 9.31 30.75 -35.80
N THR A 43 10.14 31.71 -35.43
CA THR A 43 11.26 32.18 -36.29
C THR A 43 12.43 31.19 -36.25
N PRO A 44 13.41 31.30 -37.17
CA PRO A 44 14.64 30.52 -37.04
C PRO A 44 15.36 30.72 -35.71
N LEU A 45 15.35 31.96 -35.15
CA LEU A 45 15.88 32.29 -33.84
C LEU A 45 15.15 31.51 -32.72
N ALA A 46 13.82 31.43 -32.79
CA ALA A 46 13.04 30.65 -31.83
C ALA A 46 13.38 29.16 -31.89
N ILE A 47 13.57 28.61 -33.07
CA ILE A 47 13.90 27.19 -33.27
C ILE A 47 15.30 26.89 -32.68
N GLU A 48 16.27 27.77 -32.93
CA GLU A 48 17.62 27.64 -32.38
C GLU A 48 17.60 27.75 -30.86
N TYR A 49 16.92 28.75 -30.34
CA TYR A 49 16.82 28.98 -28.90
C TYR A 49 16.11 27.79 -28.19
N TYR A 50 15.04 27.28 -28.76
CA TYR A 50 14.33 26.11 -28.27
C TYR A 50 15.24 24.86 -28.18
N LYS A 51 16.04 24.63 -29.25
CA LYS A 51 17.00 23.50 -29.25
C LYS A 51 18.03 23.58 -28.12
N LYS A 52 18.45 24.81 -27.77
CA LYS A 52 19.40 25.03 -26.64
C LYS A 52 18.71 24.91 -25.29
N CYS A 53 17.51 25.44 -25.14
CA CYS A 53 16.78 25.45 -23.87
C CYS A 53 16.14 24.09 -23.50
N LYS A 54 15.71 23.33 -24.52
CA LYS A 54 15.00 22.05 -24.29
C LYS A 54 15.79 21.05 -23.43
N PRO A 55 17.07 20.73 -23.71
CA PRO A 55 17.82 19.79 -22.87
C PRO A 55 18.01 20.31 -21.45
N ILE A 56 18.25 21.62 -21.27
CA ILE A 56 18.38 22.23 -19.95
C ILE A 56 17.08 22.11 -19.15
N TYR A 57 15.96 22.36 -19.82
CA TYR A 57 14.63 22.20 -19.19
C TYR A 57 14.32 20.74 -18.85
N GLU A 58 14.67 19.80 -19.72
CA GLU A 58 14.53 18.37 -19.46
C GLU A 58 15.41 17.93 -18.27
N ASP A 59 16.61 18.48 -18.13
CA ASP A 59 17.47 18.21 -16.98
C ASP A 59 16.94 18.86 -15.69
N LEU A 60 16.36 20.05 -15.75
CA LEU A 60 15.64 20.65 -14.62
C LEU A 60 14.43 19.82 -14.20
N LEU A 61 13.66 19.31 -15.16
CA LEU A 61 12.55 18.39 -14.87
C LEU A 61 13.03 17.10 -14.20
N LYS A 62 14.19 16.57 -14.61
CA LYS A 62 14.80 15.41 -13.95
C LYS A 62 15.25 15.75 -12.53
N LEU A 63 15.74 16.96 -12.26
CA LEU A 63 16.07 17.43 -10.92
C LEU A 63 14.81 17.62 -10.05
N GLU A 64 13.69 18.07 -10.63
CA GLU A 64 12.39 18.10 -9.94
C GLU A 64 11.84 16.69 -9.70
N GLN A 65 12.04 15.77 -10.63
CA GLN A 65 11.71 14.35 -10.49
C GLN A 65 12.67 13.63 -9.54
N ASN A 66 13.89 14.13 -9.36
CA ASN A 66 14.81 13.78 -8.28
C ASN A 66 14.51 14.47 -6.92
N LYS A 67 13.30 14.96 -6.71
CA LYS A 67 12.70 14.91 -5.37
C LYS A 67 12.86 13.47 -4.97
N THR A 68 13.83 13.18 -4.13
CA THR A 68 14.17 11.88 -3.58
C THR A 68 12.89 11.06 -3.48
N VAL A 69 12.73 10.09 -4.40
CA VAL A 69 11.62 9.13 -4.32
C VAL A 69 11.77 8.56 -2.93
N LYS A 70 10.89 8.99 -2.01
CA LYS A 70 10.99 8.53 -0.64
C LYS A 70 10.68 7.05 -0.70
N SER A 71 11.70 6.24 -0.55
CA SER A 71 11.55 4.80 -0.46
C SER A 71 11.17 4.45 0.98
N TYR A 72 10.09 3.69 1.13
CA TYR A 72 9.62 3.17 2.41
C TYR A 72 9.76 1.67 2.42
N LYS A 73 10.28 1.14 3.52
CA LYS A 73 10.39 -0.28 3.75
C LYS A 73 9.28 -0.70 4.73
N ILE A 74 8.32 -1.48 4.23
CA ILE A 74 7.22 -2.02 5.03
C ILE A 74 7.57 -3.46 5.38
N ILE A 75 7.64 -3.76 6.66
CA ILE A 75 8.07 -5.04 7.19
C ILE A 75 6.89 -5.65 7.92
N PHE A 76 6.33 -6.71 7.33
CA PHE A 76 5.30 -7.51 7.97
C PHE A 76 5.93 -8.61 8.81
N ASP A 77 5.41 -8.78 10.01
CA ASP A 77 5.80 -9.90 10.87
C ASP A 77 5.38 -11.22 10.21
N SER A 78 6.16 -12.24 10.44
CA SER A 78 5.92 -13.61 9.97
C SER A 78 4.63 -14.23 10.50
N TYR A 79 3.94 -13.60 11.44
CA TYR A 79 2.56 -13.97 11.84
C TYR A 79 1.52 -13.68 10.75
N PHE A 80 1.84 -12.82 9.78
CA PHE A 80 0.96 -12.61 8.64
C PHE A 80 1.15 -13.72 7.61
N PRO A 81 0.08 -14.30 7.07
CA PRO A 81 0.20 -15.21 5.94
C PRO A 81 0.85 -14.52 4.75
N LEU A 82 1.84 -15.16 4.12
CA LEU A 82 2.55 -14.57 2.98
C LEU A 82 1.60 -14.24 1.82
N SER A 83 0.58 -15.06 1.61
CA SER A 83 -0.47 -14.79 0.62
C SER A 83 -1.20 -13.48 0.88
N PHE A 84 -1.46 -13.16 2.15
CA PHE A 84 -2.08 -11.89 2.56
C PHE A 84 -1.13 -10.71 2.37
N VAL A 85 0.14 -10.86 2.70
CA VAL A 85 1.16 -9.81 2.47
C VAL A 85 1.31 -9.52 0.98
N ASN A 86 1.31 -10.55 0.13
CA ASN A 86 1.37 -10.39 -1.33
C ASN A 86 0.11 -9.70 -1.88
N PHE A 87 -1.07 -10.06 -1.36
CA PHE A 87 -2.32 -9.38 -1.69
C PHE A 87 -2.28 -7.89 -1.33
N LEU A 88 -1.82 -7.54 -0.12
CA LEU A 88 -1.73 -6.14 0.30
C LEU A 88 -0.72 -5.33 -0.52
N ARG A 89 0.33 -5.95 -1.04
CA ARG A 89 1.36 -5.27 -1.84
C ARG A 89 0.75 -4.52 -3.01
N ASP A 90 -0.23 -5.10 -3.69
CA ASP A 90 -0.87 -4.51 -4.87
C ASP A 90 -1.68 -3.24 -4.55
N PHE A 91 -2.08 -3.04 -3.28
CA PHE A 91 -2.83 -1.87 -2.83
C PHE A 91 -1.96 -0.75 -2.24
N ILE A 92 -0.71 -1.06 -1.88
CA ILE A 92 0.18 -0.11 -1.20
C ILE A 92 0.79 0.90 -2.18
N GLU A 93 0.85 0.57 -3.47
CA GLU A 93 1.44 1.43 -4.49
C GLU A 93 0.84 2.84 -4.49
N ALA A 94 1.72 3.84 -4.56
CA ALA A 94 1.34 5.25 -4.66
C ALA A 94 2.28 6.00 -5.60
N PRO A 95 1.76 6.91 -6.46
CA PRO A 95 2.60 7.69 -7.37
C PRO A 95 3.69 8.48 -6.63
N GLY A 96 4.93 8.34 -7.06
CA GLY A 96 6.08 9.07 -6.52
C GLY A 96 6.61 8.53 -5.18
N ILE A 97 6.16 7.34 -4.75
CA ILE A 97 6.64 6.67 -3.54
C ILE A 97 7.01 5.24 -3.90
N GLU A 98 8.23 4.86 -3.59
CA GLU A 98 8.69 3.48 -3.73
C GLU A 98 8.43 2.73 -2.41
N PHE A 99 7.77 1.58 -2.50
CA PHE A 99 7.56 0.69 -1.37
C PHE A 99 8.34 -0.62 -1.58
N ARG A 100 9.10 -1.00 -0.56
CA ARG A 100 9.70 -2.33 -0.46
C ARG A 100 9.00 -3.08 0.65
N VAL A 101 8.38 -4.20 0.32
CA VAL A 101 7.65 -5.03 1.28
C VAL A 101 8.51 -6.24 1.63
N GLU A 102 8.75 -6.43 2.91
CA GLU A 102 9.44 -7.60 3.47
C GLU A 102 8.50 -8.36 4.42
N HIS A 103 8.72 -9.64 4.53
CA HIS A 103 8.02 -10.53 5.45
C HIS A 103 9.07 -11.30 6.26
N THR A 104 9.17 -11.01 7.56
CA THR A 104 10.21 -11.57 8.43
C THR A 104 9.76 -11.55 9.90
N ILE A 105 10.55 -12.19 10.77
CA ILE A 105 10.35 -12.11 12.21
C ILE A 105 10.72 -10.71 12.69
N ILE A 106 9.81 -10.07 13.43
CA ILE A 106 10.08 -8.80 14.08
C ILE A 106 10.54 -9.04 15.51
N THR A 107 11.75 -8.63 15.83
CA THR A 107 12.34 -8.73 17.18
C THR A 107 12.55 -7.33 17.76
N PRO A 108 12.75 -7.20 19.09
CA PRO A 108 13.10 -5.92 19.70
C PRO A 108 14.31 -5.26 19.05
N GLU A 109 15.31 -6.04 18.66
CA GLU A 109 16.55 -5.54 18.03
C GLU A 109 16.25 -4.90 16.68
N ASN A 110 15.33 -5.45 15.89
CA ASN A 110 14.91 -4.86 14.62
C ASN A 110 14.29 -3.46 14.83
N LEU A 111 13.56 -3.29 15.93
CA LEU A 111 12.87 -2.04 16.23
C LEU A 111 13.81 -0.93 16.72
N PHE A 112 15.02 -1.24 17.22
CA PHE A 112 16.00 -0.22 17.54
C PHE A 112 16.50 0.54 16.30
N SER A 113 16.33 0.00 15.11
CA SER A 113 16.69 0.65 13.83
C SER A 113 15.61 1.57 13.28
N LEU A 114 14.54 1.87 14.04
CA LEU A 114 13.45 2.74 13.59
C LEU A 114 13.90 4.19 13.33
N LYS A 115 14.89 4.67 14.09
CA LYS A 115 15.34 6.06 13.98
C LYS A 115 16.06 6.31 12.66
N ASN A 116 15.64 7.38 11.97
CA ASN A 116 16.23 7.88 10.72
C ASN A 116 16.08 6.96 9.49
N GLU A 117 15.23 5.96 9.55
CA GLU A 117 14.94 5.09 8.42
C GLU A 117 13.43 5.13 8.12
N ASN A 118 13.07 5.20 6.83
CA ASN A 118 11.68 5.14 6.39
C ASN A 118 11.16 3.69 6.50
N LYS A 119 11.29 3.08 7.69
CA LYS A 119 10.84 1.73 8.00
C LYS A 119 9.51 1.77 8.75
N ILE A 120 8.63 0.87 8.38
CA ILE A 120 7.33 0.68 9.03
C ILE A 120 7.22 -0.81 9.34
N PHE A 121 7.10 -1.16 10.61
CA PHE A 121 6.96 -2.55 11.05
C PHE A 121 5.51 -2.81 11.46
N ILE A 122 4.96 -3.93 11.06
CA ILE A 122 3.56 -4.30 11.27
C ILE A 122 3.51 -5.67 11.93
N THR A 123 2.94 -5.75 13.13
CA THR A 123 2.85 -6.98 13.92
C THR A 123 1.56 -7.04 14.73
N PHE A 124 1.15 -8.22 15.15
CA PHE A 124 0.07 -8.42 16.12
C PHE A 124 0.55 -8.37 17.59
N ASN A 125 1.86 -8.27 17.80
CA ASN A 125 2.46 -8.28 19.14
C ASN A 125 2.95 -6.88 19.53
N ASP A 126 2.61 -6.45 20.73
CA ASP A 126 3.24 -5.27 21.33
C ASP A 126 4.59 -5.71 21.92
N ILE A 127 5.65 -5.56 21.10
CA ILE A 127 6.97 -6.15 21.36
C ILE A 127 7.77 -5.30 22.34
N ILE A 128 7.68 -3.96 22.19
CA ILE A 128 8.39 -3.00 23.05
C ILE A 128 7.48 -1.84 23.42
N ASP A 129 7.70 -1.30 24.61
CA ASP A 129 7.08 -0.07 25.04
C ASP A 129 7.89 1.11 24.52
N ILE A 130 7.32 1.84 23.59
CA ILE A 130 7.91 3.04 22.98
C ILE A 130 6.88 4.16 22.96
N PRO A 131 7.32 5.43 22.84
CA PRO A 131 6.42 6.59 22.76
C PRO A 131 5.35 6.45 21.69
N ASP A 132 4.14 6.94 21.98
CA ASP A 132 3.00 6.87 21.06
C ASP A 132 3.26 7.54 19.69
N GLU A 133 4.19 8.50 19.63
CA GLU A 133 4.63 9.10 18.36
C GLU A 133 5.35 8.11 17.42
N ASN A 134 5.86 7.02 17.95
CA ASN A 134 6.55 5.94 17.23
C ASN A 134 5.70 4.68 17.08
N LYS A 135 4.47 4.69 17.59
CA LYS A 135 3.59 3.53 17.60
C LYS A 135 2.16 3.93 17.25
N SER A 136 1.54 3.16 16.40
CA SER A 136 0.12 3.29 16.08
C SER A 136 -0.60 1.98 16.33
N LEU A 137 -1.73 2.05 17.00
CA LEU A 137 -2.56 0.88 17.27
C LEU A 137 -3.78 0.88 16.35
N LEU A 138 -4.04 -0.23 15.67
CA LEU A 138 -5.27 -0.47 14.95
C LEU A 138 -6.03 -1.61 15.63
N THR A 139 -7.33 -1.41 15.85
CA THR A 139 -8.20 -2.49 16.32
C THR A 139 -8.54 -3.37 15.13
N THR A 140 -8.20 -4.65 15.21
CA THR A 140 -8.57 -5.60 14.17
C THR A 140 -10.06 -5.92 14.26
N GLY A 141 -10.67 -6.23 13.12
CA GLY A 141 -11.98 -6.88 13.08
C GLY A 141 -11.89 -8.25 13.75
N GLY A 142 -13.02 -8.75 14.30
CA GLY A 142 -13.09 -10.11 14.86
C GLY A 142 -12.80 -11.16 13.78
N LEU A 143 -12.46 -12.38 14.21
CA LEU A 143 -12.31 -13.54 13.34
C LEU A 143 -13.66 -14.21 13.07
N LEU A 144 -13.79 -14.73 11.87
CA LEU A 144 -14.90 -15.51 11.38
C LEU A 144 -14.40 -16.89 10.94
N MET A 145 -14.96 -17.95 11.53
CA MET A 145 -14.77 -19.28 10.99
C MET A 145 -15.78 -19.52 9.88
N ILE A 146 -15.31 -19.81 8.70
CA ILE A 146 -16.12 -20.27 7.58
C ILE A 146 -16.10 -21.81 7.52
N SER A 147 -17.28 -22.39 7.38
CA SER A 147 -17.48 -23.84 7.44
C SER A 147 -18.47 -24.29 6.37
N PRO A 148 -18.34 -25.48 5.82
CA PRO A 148 -19.39 -26.05 4.99
C PRO A 148 -20.64 -26.31 5.85
N PHE A 149 -21.82 -26.39 5.22
CA PHE A 149 -23.04 -26.80 5.93
C PHE A 149 -22.96 -28.25 6.40
N ILE A 150 -22.35 -29.09 5.59
CA ILE A 150 -22.12 -30.50 5.89
C ILE A 150 -20.62 -30.74 5.76
N PRO A 151 -19.86 -30.71 6.86
CA PRO A 151 -18.43 -30.96 6.83
C PRO A 151 -18.14 -32.45 6.60
N SER A 152 -17.20 -32.76 5.72
CA SER A 152 -16.68 -34.11 5.52
C SER A 152 -15.68 -34.50 6.63
N ASN A 153 -15.10 -33.51 7.28
CA ASN A 153 -14.07 -33.68 8.31
C ASN A 153 -13.91 -32.41 9.15
N ASN A 154 -13.06 -32.46 10.17
CA ASN A 154 -12.73 -31.32 11.05
C ASN A 154 -11.39 -30.68 10.68
N ASN A 155 -11.00 -30.71 9.41
CA ASN A 155 -9.82 -30.03 8.95
C ASN A 155 -10.00 -28.51 9.03
N VAL A 156 -9.03 -27.82 9.62
CA VAL A 156 -8.93 -26.36 9.60
C VAL A 156 -7.73 -25.98 8.76
N PHE A 157 -7.99 -25.31 7.65
CA PHE A 157 -6.95 -24.85 6.75
C PHE A 157 -6.19 -23.66 7.38
N VAL A 158 -4.87 -23.77 7.45
CA VAL A 158 -3.97 -22.74 7.94
C VAL A 158 -2.85 -22.51 6.93
N CYS A 159 -2.50 -21.25 6.70
CA CYS A 159 -1.42 -20.94 5.77
C CYS A 159 -0.10 -21.57 6.23
N LYS A 160 0.68 -22.07 5.28
CA LYS A 160 2.03 -22.55 5.54
C LYS A 160 2.90 -21.35 5.90
N ASP A 161 3.29 -21.27 7.17
CA ASP A 161 3.99 -20.14 7.75
C ASP A 161 5.09 -20.61 8.70
N ILE A 162 6.09 -19.76 8.96
CA ILE A 162 7.20 -20.03 9.87
C ILE A 162 6.68 -20.30 11.31
N TYR A 163 5.61 -19.63 11.74
CA TYR A 163 5.02 -19.72 13.07
C TYR A 163 3.75 -20.57 13.14
N ILE A 164 3.57 -21.47 12.20
CA ILE A 164 2.37 -22.30 12.12
C ILE A 164 2.05 -23.03 13.43
N ASN A 165 3.06 -23.50 14.14
CA ASN A 165 2.87 -24.20 15.42
C ASN A 165 2.34 -23.27 16.51
N PHE A 166 2.78 -22.02 16.55
CA PHE A 166 2.27 -21.01 17.47
C PHE A 166 0.82 -20.67 17.14
N LEU A 167 0.51 -20.41 15.87
CA LEU A 167 -0.84 -20.17 15.40
C LEU A 167 -1.77 -21.35 15.64
N LYS A 168 -1.30 -22.59 15.42
CA LYS A 168 -2.05 -23.81 15.74
C LYS A 168 -2.43 -23.85 17.22
N ASN A 169 -1.52 -23.54 18.12
CA ASN A 169 -1.79 -23.52 19.56
C ASN A 169 -2.86 -22.50 19.93
N ILE A 170 -2.76 -21.28 19.39
CA ILE A 170 -3.76 -20.23 19.60
C ILE A 170 -5.11 -20.67 19.04
N PHE A 171 -5.16 -21.13 17.81
CA PHE A 171 -6.41 -21.53 17.15
C PHE A 171 -7.03 -22.77 17.79
N SER A 172 -6.24 -23.74 18.22
CA SER A 172 -6.75 -24.87 18.99
C SER A 172 -7.47 -24.44 20.26
N LYS A 173 -6.91 -23.45 20.96
CA LYS A 173 -7.52 -22.90 22.17
C LYS A 173 -8.82 -22.14 21.86
N ILE A 174 -8.82 -21.30 20.84
CA ILE A 174 -9.95 -20.45 20.43
C ILE A 174 -11.10 -21.30 19.83
N LEU A 175 -10.76 -22.33 19.06
CA LEU A 175 -11.75 -23.15 18.33
C LEU A 175 -12.27 -24.33 19.13
N ARG A 176 -11.74 -24.59 20.32
CA ARG A 176 -12.09 -25.76 21.14
C ARG A 176 -13.59 -25.88 21.42
N ASP A 177 -14.27 -24.75 21.56
CA ASP A 177 -15.73 -24.70 21.78
C ASP A 177 -16.55 -24.86 20.49
N SER A 178 -15.91 -24.63 19.34
CA SER A 178 -16.58 -24.63 18.03
C SER A 178 -16.39 -25.94 17.25
N LEU A 179 -15.25 -26.61 17.46
CA LEU A 179 -14.88 -27.85 16.77
C LEU A 179 -14.19 -28.81 17.74
N ARG A 180 -14.58 -30.09 17.69
CA ARG A 180 -13.87 -31.18 18.38
C ARG A 180 -12.88 -31.84 17.41
N ASP A 181 -11.79 -32.38 17.92
CA ASP A 181 -10.80 -33.14 17.15
C ASP A 181 -10.29 -32.39 15.91
N ILE A 182 -9.80 -31.16 16.13
CA ILE A 182 -9.31 -30.31 15.07
C ILE A 182 -8.05 -30.89 14.44
N ASN A 183 -8.05 -31.05 13.11
CA ASN A 183 -6.88 -31.34 12.32
C ASN A 183 -6.44 -30.12 11.52
N PHE A 184 -5.28 -29.55 11.84
CA PHE A 184 -4.75 -28.42 11.10
C PHE A 184 -4.04 -28.89 9.82
N VAL A 185 -4.54 -28.40 8.68
CA VAL A 185 -3.99 -28.70 7.34
C VAL A 185 -3.29 -27.46 6.81
N GLU A 186 -1.99 -27.54 6.62
CA GLU A 186 -1.21 -26.47 6.02
C GLU A 186 -1.50 -26.36 4.52
N HIS A 187 -1.63 -25.12 4.03
CA HIS A 187 -1.91 -24.85 2.64
C HIS A 187 -1.16 -23.63 2.11
N THR A 188 -1.07 -23.57 0.78
CA THR A 188 -0.54 -22.42 0.02
C THR A 188 -1.58 -21.85 -0.93
N TYR A 189 -2.87 -22.16 -0.72
CA TYR A 189 -3.95 -21.69 -1.57
C TYR A 189 -4.13 -20.18 -1.43
N ASP A 190 -4.48 -19.52 -2.53
CA ASP A 190 -5.09 -18.22 -2.50
C ASP A 190 -6.47 -18.28 -1.82
N LEU A 191 -6.98 -17.12 -1.43
CA LEU A 191 -8.21 -17.05 -0.66
C LEU A 191 -9.44 -17.54 -1.43
N SER A 192 -9.51 -17.35 -2.74
CA SER A 192 -10.63 -17.83 -3.57
C SER A 192 -10.64 -19.35 -3.64
N SER A 193 -9.49 -19.97 -3.84
CA SER A 193 -9.32 -21.42 -3.82
C SER A 193 -9.63 -22.02 -2.45
N LEU A 194 -9.25 -21.32 -1.37
CA LEU A 194 -9.58 -21.73 -0.01
C LEU A 194 -11.09 -21.73 0.25
N ILE A 195 -11.78 -20.65 -0.15
CA ILE A 195 -13.24 -20.54 -0.03
C ILE A 195 -13.94 -21.62 -0.85
N TYR A 196 -13.43 -21.92 -2.06
CA TYR A 196 -13.99 -23.00 -2.89
C TYR A 196 -13.85 -24.37 -2.21
N LYS A 197 -12.73 -24.68 -1.59
CA LYS A 197 -12.53 -25.91 -0.81
C LYS A 197 -13.50 -26.02 0.35
N VAL A 198 -13.69 -24.92 1.11
CA VAL A 198 -14.67 -24.90 2.18
C VAL A 198 -16.09 -25.14 1.65
N LYS A 199 -16.46 -24.53 0.51
CA LYS A 199 -17.76 -24.79 -0.13
C LYS A 199 -17.98 -26.25 -0.50
N ASN A 200 -16.93 -26.93 -0.94
CA ASN A 200 -16.99 -28.33 -1.32
C ASN A 200 -17.00 -29.33 -0.14
N GLY A 201 -16.90 -28.81 1.09
CA GLY A 201 -16.94 -29.68 2.28
C GLY A 201 -15.57 -30.15 2.76
N ASP A 202 -14.46 -29.68 2.16
CA ASP A 202 -13.10 -30.16 2.43
C ASP A 202 -12.56 -29.74 3.80
N GLY A 203 -13.24 -28.85 4.52
CA GLY A 203 -12.83 -28.38 5.84
C GLY A 203 -13.29 -26.96 6.16
N HIS A 204 -12.64 -26.37 7.13
CA HIS A 204 -12.95 -25.04 7.68
C HIS A 204 -11.79 -24.08 7.46
N ALA A 205 -12.05 -22.77 7.42
CA ALA A 205 -11.00 -21.74 7.37
C ALA A 205 -11.34 -20.54 8.25
N LEU A 206 -10.33 -19.75 8.57
CA LEU A 206 -10.48 -18.54 9.36
C LEU A 206 -10.22 -17.31 8.48
N LEU A 207 -11.13 -16.33 8.58
CA LEU A 207 -11.02 -15.03 7.91
C LEU A 207 -11.25 -13.92 8.93
N THR A 208 -10.74 -12.73 8.65
CA THR A 208 -11.21 -11.54 9.38
C THR A 208 -12.64 -11.20 8.93
N ASN A 209 -13.43 -10.62 9.82
CA ASN A 209 -14.79 -10.20 9.49
C ASN A 209 -14.80 -9.20 8.31
N LYS A 210 -13.78 -8.33 8.25
CA LYS A 210 -13.65 -7.34 7.18
C LYS A 210 -13.32 -8.00 5.86
N LEU A 211 -12.31 -8.87 5.83
CA LEU A 211 -11.93 -9.59 4.62
C LEU A 211 -13.08 -10.44 4.06
N ALA A 212 -13.88 -11.03 4.95
CA ALA A 212 -15.04 -11.83 4.55
C ALA A 212 -16.11 -11.05 3.78
N GLN A 213 -16.18 -9.73 3.89
CA GLN A 213 -17.14 -8.88 3.17
C GLN A 213 -16.85 -8.78 1.67
N TYR A 214 -15.59 -8.97 1.27
CA TYR A 214 -15.17 -8.88 -0.13
C TYR A 214 -15.45 -10.17 -0.93
N TYR A 215 -15.88 -11.24 -0.27
CA TYR A 215 -16.09 -12.54 -0.91
C TYR A 215 -17.54 -13.00 -0.84
N ASN A 216 -17.98 -13.65 -1.90
CA ASN A 216 -19.29 -14.29 -1.91
C ASN A 216 -19.25 -15.57 -1.07
N LEU A 217 -19.69 -15.47 0.17
CA LEU A 217 -19.79 -16.57 1.13
C LEU A 217 -21.19 -17.19 1.20
N ASN A 218 -21.99 -17.08 0.14
CA ASN A 218 -23.29 -17.79 0.05
C ASN A 218 -23.04 -19.29 0.02
N GLY A 219 -23.87 -20.05 0.73
CA GLY A 219 -23.69 -21.51 0.86
C GLY A 219 -22.61 -21.94 1.85
N ILE A 220 -22.11 -21.03 2.69
CA ILE A 220 -21.12 -21.29 3.74
C ILE A 220 -21.69 -20.86 5.09
N LYS A 221 -21.53 -21.69 6.11
CA LYS A 221 -21.82 -21.34 7.51
C LYS A 221 -20.74 -20.39 8.02
N LYS A 222 -21.17 -19.32 8.69
CA LYS A 222 -20.29 -18.29 9.28
C LYS A 222 -20.45 -18.31 10.80
N THR A 223 -19.37 -18.56 11.50
CA THR A 223 -19.36 -18.61 12.98
C THR A 223 -18.37 -17.58 13.51
N PRO A 224 -18.83 -16.50 14.15
CA PRO A 224 -17.94 -15.53 14.78
C PRO A 224 -17.14 -16.16 15.91
N ILE A 225 -15.84 -15.87 15.98
CA ILE A 225 -14.96 -16.26 17.05
C ILE A 225 -14.92 -15.12 18.08
N LYS A 226 -15.63 -15.29 19.18
CA LYS A 226 -15.92 -14.21 20.15
C LYS A 226 -14.70 -13.75 20.97
N GLU A 227 -13.71 -14.58 21.15
CA GLU A 227 -12.59 -14.33 22.08
C GLU A 227 -11.33 -13.75 21.44
N TYR A 228 -11.39 -13.44 20.15
CA TYR A 228 -10.25 -12.92 19.42
C TYR A 228 -10.38 -11.42 19.20
N ASN A 229 -9.77 -10.64 20.10
CA ASN A 229 -9.53 -9.21 19.92
C ASN A 229 -8.02 -8.99 19.78
N SER A 230 -7.49 -9.14 18.59
CA SER A 230 -6.11 -8.77 18.36
C SER A 230 -6.00 -7.28 18.05
N ARG A 231 -4.91 -6.70 18.49
CA ARG A 231 -4.51 -5.35 18.10
C ARG A 231 -3.39 -5.48 17.09
N LEU A 232 -3.48 -4.68 16.03
CA LEU A 232 -2.38 -4.52 15.11
C LEU A 232 -1.53 -3.35 15.57
N VAL A 233 -0.25 -3.60 15.74
CA VAL A 233 0.72 -2.60 16.15
C VAL A 233 1.56 -2.21 14.92
N ILE A 234 1.66 -0.92 14.67
CA ILE A 234 2.49 -0.36 13.60
C ILE A 234 3.55 0.49 14.27
N TYR A 235 4.80 0.04 14.19
CA TYR A 235 5.96 0.80 14.63
C TYR A 235 6.55 1.60 13.48
N HIS A 236 6.87 2.88 13.72
CA HIS A 236 7.40 3.80 12.72
C HIS A 236 8.23 4.90 13.38
N ASP A 237 9.08 5.58 12.63
CA ASP A 237 9.73 6.79 13.10
C ASP A 237 8.70 7.93 13.25
N ALA A 238 8.88 8.81 14.23
CA ALA A 238 7.99 9.95 14.45
C ALA A 238 7.87 10.87 13.22
N SER A 239 8.94 10.99 12.42
CA SER A 239 8.93 11.76 11.17
C SER A 239 7.98 11.19 10.09
N VAL A 240 7.55 9.95 10.23
CA VAL A 240 6.66 9.24 9.30
C VAL A 240 5.21 9.32 9.75
N LEU A 241 4.91 9.75 10.98
CA LEU A 241 3.59 9.69 11.62
C LEU A 241 2.46 10.26 10.74
N ASP A 242 2.65 11.46 10.19
CA ASP A 242 1.65 12.13 9.35
C ASP A 242 1.95 11.97 7.85
N SER A 243 2.83 11.05 7.49
CA SER A 243 3.16 10.81 6.10
C SER A 243 2.00 10.20 5.33
N LYS A 244 1.80 10.64 4.08
CA LYS A 244 0.79 10.04 3.20
C LYS A 244 0.91 8.51 3.07
N PRO A 245 2.14 7.92 2.98
CA PRO A 245 2.33 6.47 2.96
C PRO A 245 1.76 5.77 4.18
N LEU A 246 2.07 6.26 5.39
CA LEU A 246 1.59 5.64 6.63
C LEU A 246 0.07 5.77 6.75
N LEU A 247 -0.50 6.93 6.40
CA LEU A 247 -1.95 7.13 6.42
C LEU A 247 -2.66 6.18 5.44
N LYS A 248 -2.15 6.06 4.21
CA LYS A 248 -2.69 5.12 3.23
C LYS A 248 -2.58 3.67 3.71
N LEU A 249 -1.43 3.28 4.26
CA LEU A 249 -1.21 1.95 4.81
C LEU A 249 -2.18 1.65 5.96
N LYS A 250 -2.37 2.58 6.90
CA LYS A 250 -3.35 2.44 7.99
C LYS A 250 -4.77 2.26 7.45
N GLN A 251 -5.16 3.02 6.43
CA GLN A 251 -6.46 2.88 5.79
C GLN A 251 -6.63 1.49 5.19
N ILE A 252 -5.68 1.04 4.36
CA ILE A 252 -5.73 -0.30 3.73
C ILE A 252 -5.79 -1.40 4.80
N LEU A 253 -4.93 -1.35 5.81
CA LEU A 253 -4.96 -2.33 6.89
C LEU A 253 -6.30 -2.31 7.64
N ASN A 254 -6.86 -1.12 7.89
CA ASN A 254 -8.17 -1.01 8.52
C ASN A 254 -9.31 -1.57 7.67
N ASP A 255 -9.19 -1.55 6.36
CA ASP A 255 -10.22 -2.07 5.45
C ASP A 255 -10.21 -3.62 5.39
N PHE A 256 -9.05 -4.25 5.61
CA PHE A 256 -8.89 -5.71 5.44
C PHE A 256 -8.69 -6.51 6.73
N ILE A 257 -8.21 -5.90 7.81
CA ILE A 257 -7.92 -6.54 9.09
C ILE A 257 -8.90 -6.07 10.17
#